data_7b1d32c4bb817b62ccaf6bd03111107e
#
_entry.id   7b1d32c4bb817b62ccaf6bd03111107e
#
_cell.length_a   1.000
_cell.length_b   1.000
_cell.length_c   1.000
_cell.angle_alpha   90.00
_cell.angle_beta   90.00
_cell.angle_gamma   90.00
#
_symmetry.space_group_name_H-M   'P 1'
#
loop_
_entity.id
_entity.type
_entity.pdbx_description
1 polymer ?
#
loop_
_entity_poly.entity_id
_entity_poly.type
_entity_poly.pdbx_seq_one_letter_code
_entity_poly.pdbx_strand_id
1 'polypeptide(L)'
;METIVKISDSFHISLDILLKEDLVMVKTFDSEVKSTRKYAKALTIIASAFALLVGSFVIYSCVYFHTKSKLEGNFAEQLQENDFYKNRDGYYSMNYADGVVYSVPNQSMPGLLDFTLNFHLSNLYCDMELEDTYVEIMWRDSHEFSASAITKKDNKVVGSTSGFTESDFADAKKLGEELGVSEEKMSEIIEKGNELYEDFYGKQ
;
A
#
# COMPACT_ATOMS: atom_id res chain seq x y z
N MET A 1 -33.63 -5.90 67.27
CA MET A 1 -32.79 -6.58 68.27
C MET A 1 -33.51 -7.66 69.05
N GLU A 2 -34.74 -7.42 69.53
CA GLU A 2 -35.50 -8.45 70.28
C GLU A 2 -35.69 -9.78 69.58
N THR A 3 -35.90 -9.79 68.28
CA THR A 3 -36.12 -11.02 67.47
C THR A 3 -34.88 -11.91 67.45
N ILE A 4 -33.70 -11.31 67.32
CA ILE A 4 -32.41 -12.07 67.26
C ILE A 4 -32.08 -12.67 68.66
N VAL A 5 -32.39 -11.95 69.71
CA VAL A 5 -32.24 -12.45 71.10
C VAL A 5 -33.20 -13.61 71.35
N LYS A 6 -34.46 -13.54 70.93
CA LYS A 6 -35.43 -14.63 71.02
C LYS A 6 -35.03 -15.89 70.22
N ILE A 7 -34.39 -15.69 69.04
CA ILE A 7 -33.86 -16.81 68.28
C ILE A 7 -32.66 -17.44 68.98
N SER A 8 -31.75 -16.65 69.49
CA SER A 8 -30.60 -17.13 70.27
C SER A 8 -31.04 -17.96 71.48
N ASP A 9 -32.02 -17.47 72.23
CA ASP A 9 -32.57 -18.19 73.40
C ASP A 9 -33.31 -19.45 73.01
N SER A 10 -34.09 -19.47 71.94
CA SER A 10 -34.85 -20.62 71.48
C SER A 10 -33.97 -21.75 70.93
N PHE A 11 -32.85 -21.46 70.37
CA PHE A 11 -31.94 -22.45 69.79
C PHE A 11 -30.71 -22.71 70.63
N HIS A 12 -30.59 -22.09 71.81
CA HIS A 12 -29.43 -22.18 72.71
C HIS A 12 -28.08 -21.87 72.01
N ILE A 13 -28.09 -20.97 71.03
CA ILE A 13 -26.94 -20.53 70.30
C ILE A 13 -26.55 -19.16 70.83
N SER A 14 -25.27 -18.96 71.19
CA SER A 14 -24.86 -17.67 71.71
C SER A 14 -25.01 -16.59 70.64
N LEU A 15 -25.49 -15.41 71.00
CA LEU A 15 -25.64 -14.23 70.13
C LEU A 15 -24.32 -13.89 69.42
N ASP A 16 -23.21 -14.19 70.06
CA ASP A 16 -21.85 -13.91 69.56
C ASP A 16 -21.49 -14.84 68.38
N ILE A 17 -21.97 -16.08 68.39
CA ILE A 17 -21.78 -17.03 67.29
C ILE A 17 -22.64 -16.61 66.08
N LEU A 18 -23.88 -16.27 66.35
CA LEU A 18 -24.83 -15.84 65.32
C LEU A 18 -24.36 -14.53 64.59
N LEU A 19 -23.81 -13.59 65.37
CA LEU A 19 -23.29 -12.33 64.82
C LEU A 19 -21.90 -12.50 64.16
N LYS A 20 -21.09 -13.47 64.65
CA LYS A 20 -19.77 -13.75 64.01
C LYS A 20 -19.91 -14.47 62.64
N GLU A 21 -20.84 -15.43 62.53
CA GLU A 21 -21.11 -16.10 61.27
C GLU A 21 -21.64 -15.09 60.24
N ASP A 22 -22.56 -14.19 60.60
CA ASP A 22 -23.07 -13.15 59.74
C ASP A 22 -21.95 -12.15 59.31
N LEU A 23 -21.06 -11.80 60.23
CA LEU A 23 -19.91 -10.92 59.95
C LEU A 23 -18.91 -11.56 59.00
N VAL A 24 -18.66 -12.83 59.07
CA VAL A 24 -17.78 -13.58 58.16
C VAL A 24 -18.44 -13.66 56.79
N MET A 25 -19.74 -14.02 56.69
CA MET A 25 -20.47 -14.07 55.47
C MET A 25 -20.53 -12.70 54.74
N VAL A 26 -20.82 -11.63 55.50
CA VAL A 26 -20.82 -10.25 54.96
C VAL A 26 -19.44 -9.85 54.42
N LYS A 27 -18.35 -10.18 55.15
CA LYS A 27 -16.98 -9.89 54.72
C LYS A 27 -16.61 -10.66 53.45
N THR A 28 -17.01 -11.93 53.36
CA THR A 28 -16.79 -12.76 52.15
C THR A 28 -17.54 -12.21 50.98
N PHE A 29 -18.82 -11.87 51.15
CA PHE A 29 -19.65 -11.27 50.13
C PHE A 29 -19.13 -9.93 49.66
N ASP A 30 -18.68 -9.06 50.58
CA ASP A 30 -18.06 -7.78 50.27
C ASP A 30 -16.77 -7.92 49.48
N SER A 31 -15.95 -8.94 49.79
CA SER A 31 -14.71 -9.24 49.08
C SER A 31 -14.99 -9.73 47.64
N GLU A 32 -15.99 -10.58 47.47
CA GLU A 32 -16.41 -11.08 46.17
C GLU A 32 -17.00 -9.95 45.29
N VAL A 33 -17.87 -9.11 45.86
CA VAL A 33 -18.40 -7.96 45.16
C VAL A 33 -17.32 -6.96 44.75
N LYS A 34 -16.34 -6.69 45.63
CA LYS A 34 -15.19 -5.84 45.30
C LYS A 34 -14.32 -6.43 44.20
N SER A 35 -14.08 -7.73 44.25
CA SER A 35 -13.35 -8.47 43.20
C SER A 35 -14.08 -8.37 41.86
N THR A 36 -15.36 -8.71 41.83
CA THR A 36 -16.20 -8.67 40.62
C THR A 36 -16.22 -7.25 40.01
N ARG A 37 -16.32 -6.20 40.85
CA ARG A 37 -16.26 -4.80 40.37
C ARG A 37 -14.90 -4.45 39.74
N LYS A 38 -13.78 -4.98 40.28
CA LYS A 38 -12.46 -4.78 39.69
C LYS A 38 -12.36 -5.45 38.32
N TYR A 39 -12.81 -6.70 38.20
CA TYR A 39 -12.82 -7.41 36.93
C TYR A 39 -13.74 -6.75 35.90
N ALA A 40 -14.93 -6.28 36.32
CA ALA A 40 -15.84 -5.55 35.44
C ALA A 40 -15.20 -4.26 34.92
N LYS A 41 -14.53 -3.48 35.77
CA LYS A 41 -13.78 -2.29 35.33
C LYS A 41 -12.66 -2.61 34.35
N ALA A 42 -11.85 -3.62 34.66
CA ALA A 42 -10.78 -4.06 33.77
C ALA A 42 -11.32 -4.51 32.40
N LEU A 43 -12.41 -5.28 32.40
CA LEU A 43 -13.07 -5.72 31.17
C LEU A 43 -13.60 -4.53 30.35
N THR A 44 -14.20 -3.53 31.01
CA THR A 44 -14.68 -2.31 30.33
C THR A 44 -13.53 -1.54 29.69
N ILE A 45 -12.40 -1.41 30.39
CA ILE A 45 -11.20 -0.74 29.82
C ILE A 45 -10.69 -1.48 28.60
N ILE A 46 -10.57 -2.83 28.69
CA ILE A 46 -10.10 -3.65 27.59
C ILE A 46 -11.06 -3.56 26.40
N ALA A 47 -12.37 -3.67 26.66
CA ALA A 47 -13.38 -3.54 25.61
C ALA A 47 -13.37 -2.17 24.93
N SER A 48 -13.18 -1.09 25.72
CA SER A 48 -13.06 0.27 25.18
C SER A 48 -11.81 0.43 24.34
N ALA A 49 -10.66 -0.07 24.79
CA ALA A 49 -9.42 -0.05 24.03
C ALA A 49 -9.55 -0.83 22.71
N PHE A 50 -10.18 -2.01 22.76
CA PHE A 50 -10.43 -2.81 21.57
C PHE A 50 -11.38 -2.09 20.59
N ALA A 51 -12.44 -1.46 21.09
CA ALA A 51 -13.38 -0.70 20.27
C ALA A 51 -12.68 0.50 19.58
N LEU A 52 -11.75 1.18 20.28
CA LEU A 52 -10.94 2.25 19.68
C LEU A 52 -10.02 1.72 18.59
N LEU A 53 -9.35 0.59 18.79
CA LEU A 53 -8.49 -0.02 17.78
C LEU A 53 -9.29 -0.42 16.53
N VAL A 54 -10.41 -1.09 16.71
CA VAL A 54 -11.29 -1.47 15.59
C VAL A 54 -11.83 -0.22 14.88
N GLY A 55 -12.28 0.78 15.63
CA GLY A 55 -12.77 2.04 15.08
C GLY A 55 -11.71 2.78 14.26
N SER A 56 -10.47 2.88 14.77
CA SER A 56 -9.36 3.50 14.05
C SER A 56 -8.99 2.73 12.78
N PHE A 57 -9.00 1.40 12.82
CA PHE A 57 -8.75 0.57 11.65
C PHE A 57 -9.83 0.73 10.57
N VAL A 58 -11.10 0.81 10.96
CA VAL A 58 -12.21 1.07 10.02
C VAL A 58 -12.05 2.43 9.35
N ILE A 59 -11.76 3.49 10.14
CA ILE A 59 -11.54 4.83 9.59
C ILE A 59 -10.34 4.81 8.63
N TYR A 60 -9.23 4.21 9.02
CA TYR A 60 -8.06 4.06 8.15
C TYR A 60 -8.42 3.34 6.86
N SER A 61 -9.15 2.23 6.93
CA SER A 61 -9.58 1.47 5.75
C SER A 61 -10.44 2.31 4.81
N CYS A 62 -11.38 3.08 5.34
CA CYS A 62 -12.20 3.98 4.53
C CYS A 62 -11.35 5.04 3.82
N VAL A 63 -10.41 5.66 4.53
CA VAL A 63 -9.48 6.65 3.95
C VAL A 63 -8.61 5.98 2.89
N TYR A 64 -8.07 4.81 3.18
CA TYR A 64 -7.23 4.05 2.25
C TYR A 64 -7.98 3.77 0.93
N PHE A 65 -9.17 3.16 0.99
CA PHE A 65 -9.93 2.83 -0.22
C PHE A 65 -10.37 4.07 -1.01
N HIS A 66 -10.74 5.14 -0.31
CA HIS A 66 -11.10 6.40 -0.98
C HIS A 66 -9.87 7.01 -1.70
N THR A 67 -8.72 7.07 -1.02
CA THR A 67 -7.48 7.60 -1.58
C THR A 67 -7.00 6.75 -2.74
N LYS A 68 -7.02 5.42 -2.58
CA LYS A 68 -6.67 4.46 -3.63
C LYS A 68 -7.51 4.69 -4.88
N SER A 69 -8.83 4.67 -4.75
CA SER A 69 -9.75 4.86 -5.89
C SER A 69 -9.52 6.20 -6.60
N LYS A 70 -9.27 7.27 -5.84
CA LYS A 70 -9.00 8.59 -6.39
C LYS A 70 -7.67 8.64 -7.15
N LEU A 71 -6.59 8.12 -6.56
CA LEU A 71 -5.26 8.16 -7.18
C LEU A 71 -5.19 7.28 -8.42
N GLU A 72 -5.72 6.05 -8.35
CA GLU A 72 -5.78 5.15 -9.50
C GLU A 72 -6.68 5.71 -10.61
N GLY A 73 -7.79 6.35 -10.26
CA GLY A 73 -8.68 7.02 -11.21
C GLY A 73 -8.02 8.21 -11.91
N ASN A 74 -7.41 9.10 -11.15
CA ASN A 74 -6.69 10.26 -11.70
C ASN A 74 -5.54 9.84 -12.61
N PHE A 75 -4.79 8.80 -12.21
CA PHE A 75 -3.70 8.27 -13.02
C PHE A 75 -4.20 7.66 -14.34
N ALA A 76 -5.28 6.88 -14.28
CA ALA A 76 -5.89 6.31 -15.49
C ALA A 76 -6.42 7.40 -16.44
N GLU A 77 -7.03 8.47 -15.91
CA GLU A 77 -7.51 9.61 -16.68
C GLU A 77 -6.33 10.35 -17.34
N GLN A 78 -5.27 10.63 -16.59
CA GLN A 78 -4.06 11.27 -17.11
C GLN A 78 -3.39 10.44 -18.23
N LEU A 79 -3.35 9.12 -18.11
CA LEU A 79 -2.84 8.24 -19.14
C LEU A 79 -3.72 8.28 -20.39
N GLN A 80 -5.05 8.29 -20.24
CA GLN A 80 -5.98 8.37 -21.37
C GLN A 80 -5.91 9.72 -22.08
N GLU A 81 -5.68 10.82 -21.38
CA GLU A 81 -5.44 12.14 -21.95
C GLU A 81 -4.16 12.19 -22.81
N ASN A 82 -3.22 11.29 -22.55
CA ASN A 82 -1.98 11.11 -23.31
C ASN A 82 -2.06 9.91 -24.29
N ASP A 83 -3.23 9.52 -24.73
CA ASP A 83 -3.48 8.47 -25.72
C ASP A 83 -3.02 7.06 -25.31
N PHE A 84 -2.90 6.80 -24.00
CA PHE A 84 -2.62 5.46 -23.50
C PHE A 84 -3.92 4.65 -23.33
N TYR A 85 -3.91 3.41 -23.80
CA TYR A 85 -5.04 2.48 -23.70
C TYR A 85 -4.65 1.29 -22.84
N LYS A 86 -5.55 0.91 -21.94
CA LYS A 86 -5.34 -0.29 -21.11
C LYS A 86 -5.41 -1.55 -21.97
N ASN A 87 -4.32 -2.31 -22.04
CA ASN A 87 -4.28 -3.58 -22.73
C ASN A 87 -4.84 -4.74 -21.88
N ARG A 88 -4.90 -5.95 -22.46
CA ARG A 88 -5.44 -7.14 -21.78
C ARG A 88 -4.58 -7.63 -20.62
N ASP A 89 -3.29 -7.31 -20.63
CA ASP A 89 -2.31 -7.73 -19.65
C ASP A 89 -2.25 -6.77 -18.45
N GLY A 90 -3.07 -5.71 -18.47
CA GLY A 90 -3.18 -4.74 -17.39
C GLY A 90 -2.22 -3.54 -17.52
N TYR A 91 -1.42 -3.48 -18.56
CA TYR A 91 -0.59 -2.32 -18.88
C TYR A 91 -1.40 -1.26 -19.61
N TYR A 92 -0.99 -0.01 -19.47
CA TYR A 92 -1.42 1.06 -20.36
C TYR A 92 -0.36 1.22 -21.44
N SER A 93 -0.76 1.24 -22.70
CA SER A 93 0.16 1.31 -23.84
C SER A 93 -0.29 2.36 -24.85
N MET A 94 0.66 3.06 -25.45
CA MET A 94 0.47 4.05 -26.51
C MET A 94 1.36 3.68 -27.68
N ASN A 95 0.76 3.50 -28.86
CA ASN A 95 1.52 3.37 -30.11
C ASN A 95 1.95 4.77 -30.59
N TYR A 96 3.25 5.03 -30.56
CA TYR A 96 3.79 6.34 -30.94
C TYR A 96 4.16 6.41 -32.42
N ALA A 97 4.87 5.41 -32.92
CA ALA A 97 5.27 5.28 -34.32
C ALA A 97 5.34 3.79 -34.71
N ASP A 98 5.61 3.50 -35.97
CA ASP A 98 5.77 2.11 -36.43
C ASP A 98 6.85 1.38 -35.63
N GLY A 99 6.46 0.34 -34.88
CA GLY A 99 7.31 -0.45 -34.03
C GLY A 99 7.78 0.23 -32.74
N VAL A 100 7.18 1.40 -32.36
CA VAL A 100 7.50 2.10 -31.11
C VAL A 100 6.27 2.19 -30.23
N VAL A 101 6.36 1.60 -29.03
CA VAL A 101 5.25 1.53 -28.08
C VAL A 101 5.73 2.00 -26.72
N TYR A 102 5.10 3.03 -26.17
CA TYR A 102 5.26 3.38 -24.77
C TYR A 102 4.30 2.57 -23.90
N SER A 103 4.75 2.14 -22.74
CA SER A 103 3.92 1.39 -21.81
C SER A 103 4.17 1.75 -20.36
N VAL A 104 3.10 1.72 -19.58
CA VAL A 104 3.14 1.95 -18.13
C VAL A 104 2.40 0.80 -17.46
N PRO A 105 3.02 0.10 -16.50
CA PRO A 105 2.33 -0.94 -15.74
C PRO A 105 1.11 -0.38 -15.02
N ASN A 106 0.12 -1.24 -14.79
CA ASN A 106 -1.02 -0.86 -13.99
C ASN A 106 -0.57 -0.51 -12.56
N GLN A 107 -0.75 0.73 -12.17
CA GLN A 107 -0.34 1.23 -10.87
C GLN A 107 -1.38 0.96 -9.81
N SER A 108 -0.92 0.64 -8.62
CA SER A 108 -1.79 0.54 -7.46
C SER A 108 -1.05 0.97 -6.20
N MET A 109 -1.81 1.44 -5.21
CA MET A 109 -1.26 1.67 -3.88
C MET A 109 -0.77 0.35 -3.27
N PRO A 110 0.24 0.40 -2.38
CA PRO A 110 0.60 -0.72 -1.51
C PRO A 110 -0.61 -1.32 -0.81
N GLY A 111 -0.49 -2.54 -0.29
CA GLY A 111 -1.58 -3.22 0.40
C GLY A 111 -2.09 -2.45 1.61
N LEU A 112 -3.35 -2.67 1.99
CA LEU A 112 -3.98 -2.02 3.16
C LEU A 112 -3.15 -2.18 4.45
N LEU A 113 -2.48 -3.31 4.61
CA LEU A 113 -1.68 -3.62 5.81
C LEU A 113 -0.26 -3.03 5.79
N ASP A 114 0.15 -2.41 4.70
CA ASP A 114 1.43 -1.71 4.62
C ASP A 114 1.39 -0.35 5.33
N PHE A 115 0.19 0.09 5.74
CA PHE A 115 -0.06 1.34 6.45
C PHE A 115 0.52 2.58 5.75
N THR A 116 0.61 2.54 4.43
CA THR A 116 1.07 3.64 3.60
C THR A 116 -0.08 4.14 2.71
N LEU A 117 -0.11 5.44 2.49
CA LEU A 117 -1.04 6.08 1.56
C LEU A 117 -0.30 6.65 0.33
N ASN A 118 0.94 6.24 0.14
CA ASN A 118 1.75 6.69 -0.96
C ASN A 118 1.42 5.88 -2.22
N PHE A 119 1.15 6.59 -3.28
CA PHE A 119 1.00 6.01 -4.61
C PHE A 119 2.37 6.05 -5.28
N HIS A 120 2.98 4.88 -5.47
CA HIS A 120 4.25 4.79 -6.19
C HIS A 120 3.94 4.57 -7.66
N LEU A 121 4.35 5.53 -8.46
CA LEU A 121 4.37 5.37 -9.91
C LEU A 121 5.55 4.45 -10.24
N SER A 122 5.33 3.47 -11.08
CA SER A 122 6.40 2.65 -11.58
C SER A 122 6.96 3.25 -12.88
N ASN A 123 7.83 2.52 -13.50
CA ASN A 123 8.59 2.95 -14.65
C ASN A 123 7.70 3.25 -15.87
N LEU A 124 8.13 4.20 -16.70
CA LEU A 124 7.69 4.32 -18.08
C LEU A 124 8.63 3.47 -18.93
N TYR A 125 8.08 2.66 -19.81
CA TYR A 125 8.81 1.84 -20.78
C TYR A 125 8.55 2.33 -22.18
N CYS A 126 9.54 2.20 -23.04
CA CYS A 126 9.40 2.33 -24.47
C CYS A 126 10.04 1.13 -25.13
N ASP A 127 9.25 0.37 -25.84
CA ASP A 127 9.70 -0.77 -26.65
C ASP A 127 9.77 -0.35 -28.09
N MET A 128 10.93 -0.50 -28.71
CA MET A 128 11.13 -0.29 -30.13
C MET A 128 11.45 -1.60 -30.81
N GLU A 129 10.55 -2.05 -31.68
CA GLU A 129 10.68 -3.30 -32.37
C GLU A 129 11.58 -3.18 -33.62
N LEU A 130 12.62 -3.99 -33.70
CA LEU A 130 13.50 -4.13 -34.83
C LEU A 130 13.35 -5.56 -35.43
N GLU A 131 14.08 -5.90 -36.50
CA GLU A 131 13.92 -7.18 -37.21
C GLU A 131 14.18 -8.38 -36.27
N ASP A 132 15.38 -8.47 -35.68
CA ASP A 132 15.82 -9.59 -34.83
C ASP A 132 15.94 -9.24 -33.33
N THR A 133 15.79 -7.96 -33.00
CA THR A 133 15.94 -7.42 -31.65
C THR A 133 14.78 -6.48 -31.34
N TYR A 134 14.66 -6.13 -30.08
CA TYR A 134 13.94 -4.92 -29.66
C TYR A 134 14.83 -4.11 -28.70
N VAL A 135 14.62 -2.82 -28.70
CA VAL A 135 15.27 -1.90 -27.77
C VAL A 135 14.23 -1.51 -26.75
N GLU A 136 14.49 -1.84 -25.49
CA GLU A 136 13.67 -1.39 -24.35
C GLU A 136 14.36 -0.18 -23.73
N ILE A 137 13.64 0.91 -23.60
CA ILE A 137 14.06 2.11 -22.88
C ILE A 137 13.17 2.25 -21.66
N MET A 138 13.75 2.55 -20.51
CA MET A 138 13.03 2.63 -19.25
C MET A 138 13.40 3.91 -18.49
N TRP A 139 12.39 4.65 -18.08
CA TRP A 139 12.48 5.76 -17.12
C TRP A 139 11.93 5.29 -15.78
N ARG A 140 12.74 5.40 -14.73
CA ARG A 140 12.41 4.95 -13.38
C ARG A 140 11.98 6.10 -12.49
N ASP A 141 11.24 5.78 -11.43
CA ASP A 141 10.81 6.73 -10.40
C ASP A 141 11.97 7.47 -9.71
N SER A 142 13.17 6.89 -9.73
CA SER A 142 14.41 7.52 -9.26
C SER A 142 15.03 8.52 -10.25
N HIS A 143 14.36 8.85 -11.34
CA HIS A 143 14.87 9.61 -12.48
C HIS A 143 16.04 8.90 -13.20
N GLU A 144 16.21 7.62 -12.94
CA GLU A 144 17.19 6.79 -13.63
C GLU A 144 16.65 6.39 -15.02
N PHE A 145 17.49 6.53 -16.01
CA PHE A 145 17.24 6.11 -17.38
C PHE A 145 18.04 4.86 -17.71
N SER A 146 17.49 3.94 -18.44
CA SER A 146 18.23 2.81 -18.99
C SER A 146 17.72 2.43 -20.38
N ALA A 147 18.62 1.98 -21.23
CA ALA A 147 18.28 1.40 -22.52
C ALA A 147 18.96 0.04 -22.65
N SER A 148 18.24 -0.93 -23.16
CA SER A 148 18.72 -2.31 -23.37
C SER A 148 18.30 -2.84 -24.73
N ALA A 149 19.21 -3.45 -25.43
CA ALA A 149 18.93 -4.19 -26.66
C ALA A 149 18.80 -5.66 -26.35
N ILE A 150 17.70 -6.27 -26.78
CA ILE A 150 17.32 -7.64 -26.41
C ILE A 150 16.98 -8.43 -27.68
N THR A 151 17.56 -9.61 -27.85
CA THR A 151 17.26 -10.47 -29.01
C THR A 151 15.89 -11.11 -28.87
N LYS A 152 15.09 -11.12 -29.94
CA LYS A 152 13.75 -11.75 -29.97
C LYS A 152 13.80 -13.25 -29.78
N LYS A 153 14.88 -13.92 -30.23
CA LYS A 153 15.01 -15.37 -30.27
C LYS A 153 15.11 -16.01 -28.89
N ASP A 154 15.92 -15.43 -28.01
CA ASP A 154 16.29 -16.02 -26.71
C ASP A 154 16.18 -15.02 -25.55
N ASN A 155 15.62 -13.86 -25.78
CA ASN A 155 15.50 -12.76 -24.81
C ASN A 155 16.82 -12.39 -24.13
N LYS A 156 17.92 -12.49 -24.89
CA LYS A 156 19.24 -12.18 -24.36
C LYS A 156 19.56 -10.71 -24.58
N VAL A 157 20.00 -10.03 -23.52
CA VAL A 157 20.53 -8.68 -23.59
C VAL A 157 21.85 -8.71 -24.36
N VAL A 158 21.93 -7.97 -25.47
CA VAL A 158 23.14 -7.86 -26.33
C VAL A 158 23.85 -6.52 -26.16
N GLY A 159 23.18 -5.53 -25.58
CA GLY A 159 23.78 -4.25 -25.23
C GLY A 159 22.89 -3.56 -24.20
N SER A 160 23.48 -2.77 -23.31
CA SER A 160 22.72 -1.98 -22.33
C SER A 160 23.54 -0.76 -21.88
N THR A 161 22.81 0.30 -21.55
CA THR A 161 23.33 1.51 -20.90
C THR A 161 22.37 1.96 -19.83
N SER A 162 22.87 2.61 -18.79
CA SER A 162 22.05 3.16 -17.72
C SER A 162 22.77 4.29 -17.02
N GLY A 163 22.01 5.27 -16.54
CA GLY A 163 22.54 6.40 -15.77
C GLY A 163 21.54 7.52 -15.53
N PHE A 164 22.05 8.69 -15.12
CA PHE A 164 21.24 9.84 -14.72
C PHE A 164 21.61 11.12 -15.48
N THR A 165 22.53 11.05 -16.43
CA THR A 165 23.14 12.22 -17.06
C THR A 165 22.90 12.27 -18.56
N GLU A 166 23.13 13.45 -19.18
CA GLU A 166 23.06 13.63 -20.63
C GLU A 166 24.00 12.66 -21.39
N SER A 167 25.12 12.26 -20.79
CA SER A 167 26.01 11.26 -21.39
C SER A 167 25.34 9.91 -21.59
N ASP A 168 24.41 9.52 -20.71
CA ASP A 168 23.71 8.25 -20.78
C ASP A 168 22.70 8.24 -21.92
N PHE A 169 22.10 9.38 -22.24
CA PHE A 169 21.29 9.56 -23.46
C PHE A 169 22.13 9.44 -24.73
N ALA A 170 23.36 9.94 -24.72
CA ALA A 170 24.28 9.77 -25.86
C ALA A 170 24.66 8.30 -26.05
N ASP A 171 24.90 7.56 -24.96
CA ASP A 171 25.18 6.13 -25.02
C ASP A 171 23.96 5.30 -25.52
N ALA A 172 22.74 5.71 -25.15
CA ALA A 172 21.52 5.10 -25.68
C ALA A 172 21.34 5.35 -27.19
N LYS A 173 21.66 6.56 -27.66
CA LYS A 173 21.64 6.88 -29.08
C LYS A 173 22.66 6.05 -29.85
N LYS A 174 23.87 5.91 -29.33
CA LYS A 174 24.91 5.08 -29.90
C LYS A 174 24.50 3.60 -29.96
N LEU A 175 23.86 3.09 -28.92
CA LEU A 175 23.31 1.73 -28.92
C LEU A 175 22.25 1.58 -30.03
N GLY A 176 21.39 2.57 -30.23
CA GLY A 176 20.44 2.60 -31.32
C GLY A 176 21.11 2.58 -32.71
N GLU A 177 22.15 3.40 -32.91
CA GLU A 177 22.91 3.44 -34.16
C GLU A 177 23.56 2.10 -34.49
N GLU A 178 24.15 1.42 -33.49
CA GLU A 178 24.73 0.07 -33.65
C GLU A 178 23.69 -0.96 -34.11
N LEU A 179 22.42 -0.71 -33.85
CA LEU A 179 21.27 -1.55 -34.25
C LEU A 179 20.55 -1.05 -35.50
N GLY A 180 21.08 -0.03 -36.17
CA GLY A 180 20.54 0.54 -37.41
C GLY A 180 19.41 1.55 -37.23
N VAL A 181 19.22 2.07 -36.01
CA VAL A 181 18.27 3.16 -35.74
C VAL A 181 18.99 4.50 -35.89
N SER A 182 18.40 5.44 -36.62
CA SER A 182 19.03 6.76 -36.78
C SER A 182 19.09 7.53 -35.46
N GLU A 183 20.12 8.36 -35.27
CA GLU A 183 20.27 9.24 -34.12
C GLU A 183 19.06 10.17 -33.95
N GLU A 184 18.52 10.67 -35.06
CA GLU A 184 17.33 11.51 -35.06
C GLU A 184 16.12 10.78 -34.46
N LYS A 185 15.84 9.54 -34.89
CA LYS A 185 14.75 8.73 -34.36
C LYS A 185 14.94 8.38 -32.88
N MET A 186 16.16 8.05 -32.46
CA MET A 186 16.48 7.81 -31.04
C MET A 186 16.28 9.07 -30.20
N SER A 187 16.68 10.24 -30.72
CA SER A 187 16.50 11.53 -30.04
C SER A 187 15.01 11.82 -29.85
N GLU A 188 14.22 11.69 -30.91
CA GLU A 188 12.77 11.91 -30.87
C GLU A 188 12.07 11.00 -29.84
N ILE A 189 12.43 9.72 -29.79
CA ILE A 189 11.89 8.75 -28.83
C ILE A 189 12.27 9.13 -27.40
N ILE A 190 13.54 9.48 -27.16
CA ILE A 190 14.00 9.85 -25.83
C ILE A 190 13.34 11.16 -25.35
N GLU A 191 13.25 12.17 -26.22
CA GLU A 191 12.58 13.44 -25.93
C GLU A 191 11.10 13.23 -25.59
N LYS A 192 10.39 12.41 -26.38
CA LYS A 192 8.98 12.09 -26.11
C LYS A 192 8.83 11.31 -24.80
N GLY A 193 9.72 10.37 -24.51
CA GLY A 193 9.70 9.64 -23.24
C GLY A 193 9.96 10.55 -22.05
N ASN A 194 10.89 11.50 -22.15
CA ASN A 194 11.12 12.51 -21.12
C ASN A 194 9.90 13.40 -20.90
N GLU A 195 9.24 13.86 -21.97
CA GLU A 195 8.00 14.65 -21.88
C GLU A 195 6.91 13.87 -21.12
N LEU A 196 6.65 12.63 -21.51
CA LEU A 196 5.67 11.77 -20.86
C LEU A 196 6.03 11.48 -19.40
N TYR A 197 7.31 11.24 -19.14
CA TYR A 197 7.79 11.00 -17.79
C TYR A 197 7.57 12.22 -16.89
N GLU A 198 7.93 13.40 -17.34
CA GLU A 198 7.71 14.65 -16.60
C GLU A 198 6.21 14.92 -16.39
N ASP A 199 5.35 14.63 -17.37
CA ASP A 199 3.92 14.79 -17.25
C ASP A 199 3.31 13.84 -16.20
N PHE A 200 3.79 12.60 -16.10
CA PHE A 200 3.28 11.60 -15.16
C PHE A 200 3.89 11.73 -13.76
N TYR A 201 5.15 12.12 -13.65
CA TYR A 201 5.91 12.09 -12.40
C TYR A 201 6.29 13.48 -11.88
N GLY A 202 6.41 14.48 -12.73
CA GLY A 202 6.81 15.84 -12.34
C GLY A 202 5.73 16.67 -11.64
N LYS A 203 4.47 16.22 -11.66
CA LYS A 203 3.32 16.94 -11.08
C LYS A 203 2.85 16.41 -9.72
N GLN A 204 3.66 15.61 -9.02
CA GLN A 204 3.32 15.04 -7.72
C GLN A 204 3.74 15.92 -6.53
#